data_832f37948fbb51cf934ef229cfcc62fb
#
_entry.id   832f37948fbb51cf934ef229cfcc62fb
#
_cell.length_a   1.000
_cell.length_b   1.000
_cell.length_c   1.000
_cell.angle_alpha   90.00
_cell.angle_beta   90.00
_cell.angle_gamma   90.00
#
_symmetry.space_group_name_H-M   'P 1'
#
loop_
_entity.id
_entity.type
_entity.pdbx_description
1 polymer ?
#
loop_
_entity_poly.entity_id
_entity_poly.type
_entity_poly.pdbx_seq_one_letter_code
_entity_poly.pdbx_strand_id
1 'polypeptide(L)'
;TQTTEVGLGTGIAGGFVRSPMSIARSAMDIEEITGGMFTLGRGPGVKRLIETWHGVDYGRPAPHMKETIEAVREIIRAAAAVEPVRYEGGYHDIDIRGWTRGTPPVREEIPIFTAAVQEGMSRMAGDVADGLIGHPLCSTRWIEEKVIPAFETGLARSGRNRSEFTFLPSICVAIDDDYERGLDAARRTVAFYSTVKTYMPLYEMHGFGENAAKATAAFREGDLEGVAAAIPDEMVECYCAVGTPDRVREKVGEVAALADEIFPGAPNYFIPPEQIAEYNERIIEVFGPTEP
;
A
#
# COMPACT_ATOMS: atom_id res chain seq x y z
N THR A 1 -16.77 13.01 11.66
CA THR A 1 -16.33 11.66 12.01
C THR A 1 -17.32 11.02 12.97
N GLN A 2 -17.58 9.71 12.81
CA GLN A 2 -18.49 8.95 13.69
C GLN A 2 -17.75 8.15 14.77
N THR A 3 -16.43 8.24 14.79
CA THR A 3 -15.58 7.56 15.79
C THR A 3 -14.51 8.50 16.31
N THR A 4 -14.11 8.33 17.57
CA THR A 4 -13.05 9.06 18.25
C THR A 4 -11.87 8.16 18.65
N GLU A 5 -11.96 6.86 18.37
CA GLU A 5 -11.01 5.84 18.85
C GLU A 5 -10.27 5.13 17.70
N VAL A 6 -10.65 5.39 16.44
CA VAL A 6 -10.05 4.75 15.27
C VAL A 6 -9.20 5.74 14.52
N GLY A 7 -7.93 5.38 14.28
CA GLY A 7 -7.02 6.13 13.43
C GLY A 7 -7.46 6.07 11.97
N LEU A 8 -7.10 7.09 11.20
CA LEU A 8 -7.35 7.16 9.77
C LEU A 8 -6.03 7.11 9.00
N GLY A 9 -5.98 6.29 7.96
CA GLY A 9 -4.82 6.23 7.06
C GLY A 9 -5.22 6.19 5.59
N THR A 10 -4.32 6.57 4.71
CA THR A 10 -4.49 6.33 3.27
C THR A 10 -3.73 5.08 2.85
N GLY A 11 -4.40 4.12 2.23
CA GLY A 11 -3.78 2.87 1.78
C GLY A 11 -4.01 2.57 0.30
N ILE A 12 -3.53 3.42 -0.59
CA ILE A 12 -2.60 4.55 -0.59
C ILE A 12 -3.15 5.77 -1.34
N ALA A 13 -2.64 6.94 -1.02
CA ALA A 13 -2.79 8.10 -1.90
C ALA A 13 -1.67 8.13 -2.95
N GLY A 14 -2.00 8.42 -4.23
CA GLY A 14 -1.06 8.39 -5.36
C GLY A 14 0.17 9.26 -5.15
N GLY A 15 1.36 8.70 -5.36
CA GLY A 15 2.64 9.30 -5.01
C GLY A 15 2.98 10.57 -5.78
N PHE A 16 2.67 10.61 -7.07
CA PHE A 16 3.20 11.62 -7.98
C PHE A 16 2.13 12.55 -8.58
N VAL A 17 0.87 12.32 -8.28
CA VAL A 17 -0.27 13.03 -8.89
C VAL A 17 -0.65 14.36 -8.23
N ARG A 18 0.06 14.73 -7.17
CA ARG A 18 -0.11 15.99 -6.44
C ARG A 18 1.24 16.55 -6.03
N SER A 19 1.35 17.89 -5.96
CA SER A 19 2.57 18.53 -5.45
C SER A 19 2.79 18.24 -3.96
N PRO A 20 4.04 18.22 -3.47
CA PRO A 20 4.34 18.07 -2.04
C PRO A 20 3.59 19.07 -1.16
N MET A 21 3.42 20.32 -1.62
CA MET A 21 2.64 21.33 -0.90
C MET A 21 1.17 20.94 -0.75
N SER A 22 0.55 20.44 -1.82
CA SER A 22 -0.85 19.99 -1.78
C SER A 22 -1.04 18.79 -0.85
N ILE A 23 -0.06 17.88 -0.86
CA ILE A 23 -0.05 16.69 0.01
C ILE A 23 0.09 17.10 1.49
N ALA A 24 1.09 17.92 1.82
CA ALA A 24 1.35 18.37 3.17
C ALA A 24 0.15 19.13 3.77
N ARG A 25 -0.46 20.04 3.00
CA ARG A 25 -1.67 20.74 3.45
C ARG A 25 -2.82 19.78 3.75
N SER A 26 -3.13 18.89 2.82
CA SER A 26 -4.19 17.89 3.01
C SER A 26 -3.92 16.99 4.22
N ALA A 27 -2.68 16.58 4.42
CA ALA A 27 -2.29 15.76 5.57
C ALA A 27 -2.50 16.50 6.89
N MET A 28 -2.07 17.75 6.99
CA MET A 28 -2.28 18.59 8.18
C MET A 28 -3.77 18.85 8.46
N ASP A 29 -4.59 19.05 7.41
CA ASP A 29 -6.03 19.27 7.58
C ASP A 29 -6.75 18.00 8.06
N ILE A 30 -6.38 16.81 7.52
CA ILE A 30 -6.93 15.53 8.01
C ILE A 30 -6.45 15.23 9.43
N GLU A 31 -5.19 15.51 9.71
CA GLU A 31 -4.61 15.35 11.05
C GLU A 31 -5.38 16.18 12.10
N GLU A 32 -5.74 17.42 11.78
CA GLU A 32 -6.57 18.27 12.63
C GLU A 32 -7.97 17.69 12.84
N ILE A 33 -8.63 17.21 11.76
CA ILE A 33 -9.96 16.57 11.84
C ILE A 33 -9.94 15.29 12.67
N THR A 34 -8.85 14.53 12.61
CA THR A 34 -8.70 13.26 13.36
C THR A 34 -8.11 13.43 14.76
N GLY A 35 -7.79 14.67 15.15
CA GLY A 35 -7.20 14.93 16.47
C GLY A 35 -5.83 14.28 16.69
N GLY A 36 -5.02 14.16 15.64
CA GLY A 36 -3.68 13.57 15.74
C GLY A 36 -3.61 12.07 15.43
N MET A 37 -4.64 11.49 14.84
CA MET A 37 -4.71 10.05 14.55
C MET A 37 -4.63 9.73 13.05
N PHE A 38 -3.91 10.54 12.27
CA PHE A 38 -3.75 10.32 10.82
C PHE A 38 -2.39 9.73 10.45
N THR A 39 -2.38 8.77 9.55
CA THR A 39 -1.17 8.23 8.91
C THR A 39 -1.25 8.43 7.40
N LEU A 40 -0.26 9.12 6.84
CA LEU A 40 -0.19 9.40 5.41
C LEU A 40 0.45 8.23 4.66
N GLY A 41 -0.37 7.30 4.14
CA GLY A 41 0.10 6.23 3.27
C GLY A 41 0.22 6.69 1.81
N ARG A 42 1.41 6.56 1.23
CA ARG A 42 1.74 6.96 -0.15
C ARG A 42 2.22 5.77 -0.96
N GLY A 43 2.07 5.82 -2.28
CA GLY A 43 2.64 4.77 -3.13
C GLY A 43 2.82 5.25 -4.56
N PRO A 44 3.82 4.71 -5.28
CA PRO A 44 4.13 5.17 -6.65
C PRO A 44 3.01 4.87 -7.64
N GLY A 45 2.14 3.90 -7.32
CA GLY A 45 1.15 3.41 -8.28
C GLY A 45 1.77 2.68 -9.47
N VAL A 46 0.94 2.35 -10.45
CA VAL A 46 1.38 1.71 -11.70
C VAL A 46 1.76 2.79 -12.72
N LYS A 47 2.98 2.71 -13.28
CA LYS A 47 3.54 3.69 -14.21
C LYS A 47 2.54 4.10 -15.29
N ARG A 48 1.94 3.12 -15.99
CA ARG A 48 0.98 3.41 -17.06
C ARG A 48 -0.20 4.27 -16.59
N LEU A 49 -0.76 3.97 -15.42
CA LEU A 49 -1.92 4.71 -14.90
C LEU A 49 -1.53 6.15 -14.53
N ILE A 50 -0.38 6.34 -13.89
CA ILE A 50 0.12 7.67 -13.52
C ILE A 50 0.34 8.53 -14.77
N GLU A 51 0.98 7.97 -15.80
CA GLU A 51 1.26 8.71 -17.04
C GLU A 51 0.00 8.95 -17.89
N THR A 52 -0.92 7.96 -17.99
CA THR A 52 -2.08 8.09 -18.88
C THR A 52 -3.29 8.77 -18.22
N TRP A 53 -3.51 8.61 -16.92
CA TRP A 53 -4.67 9.20 -16.24
C TRP A 53 -4.39 10.59 -15.71
N HIS A 54 -3.14 10.87 -15.31
CA HIS A 54 -2.76 12.10 -14.66
C HIS A 54 -1.82 13.00 -15.48
N GLY A 55 -1.25 12.46 -16.58
CA GLY A 55 -0.30 13.20 -17.43
C GLY A 55 1.00 13.58 -16.71
N VAL A 56 1.38 12.84 -15.69
CA VAL A 56 2.55 13.12 -14.85
C VAL A 56 3.68 12.16 -15.21
N ASP A 57 4.90 12.68 -15.34
CA ASP A 57 6.08 11.83 -15.52
C ASP A 57 6.31 10.97 -14.27
N TYR A 58 6.34 9.67 -14.48
CA TYR A 58 6.58 8.72 -13.39
C TYR A 58 8.02 8.75 -12.88
N GLY A 59 8.97 8.99 -13.75
CA GLY A 59 10.39 8.99 -13.45
C GLY A 59 10.89 7.64 -12.90
N ARG A 60 11.83 7.72 -11.96
CA ARG A 60 12.34 6.57 -11.19
C ARG A 60 11.61 6.53 -9.84
N PRO A 61 10.80 5.50 -9.55
CA PRO A 61 9.83 5.56 -8.44
C PRO A 61 10.47 5.73 -7.06
N ALA A 62 11.56 5.04 -6.76
CA ALA A 62 12.18 5.14 -5.42
C ALA A 62 12.81 6.51 -5.16
N PRO A 63 13.69 7.08 -6.01
CA PRO A 63 14.18 8.44 -5.82
C PRO A 63 13.08 9.49 -5.81
N HIS A 64 12.10 9.40 -6.72
CA HIS A 64 11.00 10.35 -6.80
C HIS A 64 10.13 10.33 -5.52
N MET A 65 9.82 9.13 -5.00
CA MET A 65 9.06 9.00 -3.76
C MET A 65 9.85 9.49 -2.55
N LYS A 66 11.16 9.20 -2.50
CA LYS A 66 12.04 9.72 -1.45
C LYS A 66 11.96 11.24 -1.37
N GLU A 67 12.21 11.94 -2.47
CA GLU A 67 12.14 13.39 -2.52
C GLU A 67 10.73 13.93 -2.19
N THR A 68 9.68 13.22 -2.62
CA THR A 68 8.30 13.60 -2.27
C THR A 68 8.07 13.53 -0.75
N ILE A 69 8.53 12.47 -0.08
CA ILE A 69 8.40 12.31 1.38
C ILE A 69 9.20 13.38 2.11
N GLU A 70 10.45 13.59 1.72
CA GLU A 70 11.34 14.60 2.32
C GLU A 70 10.77 16.02 2.17
N ALA A 71 10.28 16.37 0.97
CA ALA A 71 9.66 17.66 0.71
C ALA A 71 8.36 17.87 1.51
N VAL A 72 7.52 16.82 1.65
CA VAL A 72 6.30 16.88 2.47
C VAL A 72 6.65 17.11 3.94
N ARG A 73 7.64 16.39 4.48
CA ARG A 73 8.11 16.57 5.87
C ARG A 73 8.64 17.98 6.10
N GLU A 74 9.46 18.50 5.18
CA GLU A 74 9.99 19.86 5.28
C GLU A 74 8.87 20.91 5.30
N ILE A 75 7.82 20.76 4.48
CA ILE A 75 6.68 21.65 4.48
C ILE A 75 5.90 21.60 5.81
N ILE A 76 5.68 20.41 6.38
CA ILE A 76 4.99 20.25 7.66
C ILE A 76 5.82 20.86 8.80
N ARG A 77 7.13 20.58 8.85
CA ARG A 77 8.07 21.16 9.82
C ARG A 77 8.08 22.69 9.76
N ALA A 78 8.21 23.23 8.55
CA ALA A 78 8.24 24.69 8.36
C ALA A 78 6.90 25.36 8.73
N ALA A 79 5.77 24.66 8.51
CA ALA A 79 4.45 25.13 8.93
C ALA A 79 4.34 25.22 10.48
N ALA A 80 4.92 24.26 11.20
CA ALA A 80 4.96 24.27 12.67
C ALA A 80 5.88 25.37 13.21
N ALA A 81 7.06 25.56 12.59
CA ALA A 81 8.05 26.57 12.99
C ALA A 81 7.73 27.99 12.49
N VAL A 82 6.73 28.15 11.59
CA VAL A 82 6.42 29.44 10.89
C VAL A 82 7.63 29.95 10.12
N GLU A 83 8.31 29.06 9.42
CA GLU A 83 9.53 29.33 8.64
C GLU A 83 9.25 29.24 7.12
N PRO A 84 10.09 29.88 6.27
CA PRO A 84 10.09 29.62 4.84
C PRO A 84 10.45 28.17 4.54
N VAL A 85 9.88 27.59 3.47
CA VAL A 85 10.24 26.27 2.99
C VAL A 85 11.28 26.39 1.88
N ARG A 86 12.37 25.66 2.00
CA ARG A 86 13.33 25.48 0.93
C ARG A 86 13.69 23.99 0.80
N TYR A 87 13.36 23.38 -0.33
CA TYR A 87 13.75 22.04 -0.68
C TYR A 87 14.31 22.01 -2.10
N GLU A 88 15.49 21.47 -2.28
CA GLU A 88 16.17 21.34 -3.56
C GLU A 88 16.42 19.85 -3.85
N GLY A 89 15.78 19.33 -4.90
CA GLY A 89 15.93 17.96 -5.36
C GLY A 89 15.89 17.85 -6.88
N GLY A 90 16.03 16.64 -7.38
CA GLY A 90 15.97 16.36 -8.82
C GLY A 90 14.54 16.33 -9.36
N TYR A 91 13.57 15.96 -8.52
CA TYR A 91 12.13 15.90 -8.85
C TYR A 91 11.36 17.09 -8.29
N HIS A 92 11.80 17.66 -7.19
CA HIS A 92 11.13 18.79 -6.54
C HIS A 92 12.13 19.89 -6.23
N ASP A 93 11.83 21.10 -6.70
CA ASP A 93 12.52 22.33 -6.33
C ASP A 93 11.45 23.29 -5.78
N ILE A 94 11.47 23.54 -4.47
CA ILE A 94 10.40 24.22 -3.73
C ILE A 94 11.01 25.38 -2.94
N ASP A 95 10.51 26.61 -3.21
CA ASP A 95 10.83 27.82 -2.46
C ASP A 95 9.51 28.53 -2.11
N ILE A 96 9.07 28.39 -0.86
CA ILE A 96 7.82 28.98 -0.37
C ILE A 96 8.17 30.03 0.68
N ARG A 97 7.86 31.31 0.36
CA ARG A 97 8.10 32.44 1.24
C ARG A 97 6.77 33.11 1.59
N GLY A 98 6.61 33.50 2.85
CA GLY A 98 5.46 34.25 3.32
C GLY A 98 4.16 33.46 3.38
N TRP A 99 4.23 32.12 3.29
CA TRP A 99 3.08 31.27 3.57
C TRP A 99 3.08 30.89 5.04
N THR A 100 1.90 31.03 5.66
CA THR A 100 1.66 30.54 7.01
C THR A 100 0.33 29.79 7.02
N ARG A 101 0.26 28.70 7.77
CA ARG A 101 -1.01 28.05 8.08
C ARG A 101 -1.72 28.86 9.18
N GLY A 102 -3.05 29.00 9.08
CA GLY A 102 -3.84 29.76 10.07
C GLY A 102 -3.84 29.13 11.48
N THR A 103 -3.65 27.80 11.55
CA THR A 103 -3.47 27.04 12.78
C THR A 103 -2.20 26.20 12.68
N PRO A 104 -1.39 26.03 13.74
CA PRO A 104 -0.23 25.15 13.71
C PRO A 104 -0.68 23.69 13.48
N PRO A 105 0.17 22.83 12.92
CA PRO A 105 -0.11 21.40 12.84
C PRO A 105 -0.33 20.80 14.24
N VAL A 106 -1.21 19.80 14.35
CA VAL A 106 -1.48 19.09 15.61
C VAL A 106 -0.25 18.32 16.08
N ARG A 107 0.46 17.70 15.12
CA ARG A 107 1.78 17.10 15.34
C ARG A 107 2.77 17.72 14.38
N GLU A 108 3.99 17.92 14.82
CA GLU A 108 5.10 18.38 13.98
C GLU A 108 5.54 17.31 12.98
N GLU A 109 5.32 16.04 13.33
CA GLU A 109 5.62 14.89 12.49
C GLU A 109 4.36 14.02 12.33
N ILE A 110 3.79 14.04 11.12
CA ILE A 110 2.72 13.11 10.70
C ILE A 110 3.40 11.85 10.16
N PRO A 111 3.08 10.65 10.65
CA PRO A 111 3.65 9.41 10.12
C PRO A 111 3.40 9.26 8.63
N ILE A 112 4.46 9.00 7.86
CA ILE A 112 4.40 8.77 6.41
C ILE A 112 4.79 7.34 6.11
N PHE A 113 3.82 6.53 5.69
CA PHE A 113 4.05 5.17 5.22
C PHE A 113 4.14 5.15 3.69
N THR A 114 4.92 4.25 3.13
CA THR A 114 4.99 4.08 1.69
C THR A 114 4.73 2.65 1.26
N ALA A 115 3.94 2.48 0.19
CA ALA A 115 3.71 1.17 -0.38
C ALA A 115 4.92 0.69 -1.18
N ALA A 116 5.28 -0.56 -0.98
CA ALA A 116 6.35 -1.21 -1.71
C ALA A 116 6.00 -2.65 -2.08
N VAL A 117 6.48 -3.07 -3.25
CA VAL A 117 6.40 -4.43 -3.76
C VAL A 117 7.80 -4.98 -4.00
N GLN A 118 8.66 -4.18 -4.62
CA GLN A 118 10.01 -4.55 -5.02
C GLN A 118 11.06 -4.01 -4.04
N GLU A 119 12.20 -4.69 -3.98
CA GLU A 119 13.32 -4.36 -3.08
C GLU A 119 13.75 -2.89 -3.10
N GLY A 120 13.72 -2.24 -4.30
CA GLY A 120 14.11 -0.83 -4.45
C GLY A 120 13.23 0.12 -3.66
N MET A 121 11.90 -0.07 -3.72
CA MET A 121 10.93 0.70 -2.95
C MET A 121 10.96 0.33 -1.47
N SER A 122 11.12 -0.95 -1.14
CA SER A 122 11.22 -1.41 0.25
C SER A 122 12.46 -0.82 0.94
N ARG A 123 13.60 -0.79 0.25
CA ARG A 123 14.82 -0.15 0.77
C ARG A 123 14.63 1.34 0.97
N MET A 124 14.00 2.04 0.02
CA MET A 124 13.70 3.47 0.15
C MET A 124 12.74 3.74 1.31
N ALA A 125 11.76 2.85 1.54
CA ALA A 125 10.88 2.94 2.71
C ALA A 125 11.67 2.95 4.02
N GLY A 126 12.58 1.99 4.21
CA GLY A 126 13.48 1.95 5.38
C GLY A 126 14.40 3.17 5.50
N ASP A 127 14.80 3.75 4.36
CA ASP A 127 15.68 4.92 4.35
C ASP A 127 14.98 6.20 4.85
N VAL A 128 13.69 6.44 4.50
CA VAL A 128 13.04 7.73 4.76
C VAL A 128 11.60 7.69 5.26
N ALA A 129 10.88 6.57 5.17
CA ALA A 129 9.48 6.49 5.62
C ALA A 129 9.37 5.98 7.07
N ASP A 130 8.26 6.23 7.73
CA ASP A 130 7.98 5.72 9.10
C ASP A 130 7.41 4.31 9.07
N GLY A 131 6.97 3.84 7.89
CA GLY A 131 6.51 2.48 7.70
C GLY A 131 6.39 2.08 6.23
N LEU A 132 6.17 0.78 6.04
CA LEU A 132 5.96 0.17 4.75
C LEU A 132 4.60 -0.53 4.71
N ILE A 133 3.78 -0.17 3.72
CA ILE A 133 2.54 -0.87 3.39
C ILE A 133 2.89 -1.94 2.34
N GLY A 134 2.73 -3.21 2.70
CA GLY A 134 2.95 -4.31 1.78
C GLY A 134 1.79 -4.50 0.80
N HIS A 135 2.07 -5.14 -0.33
CA HIS A 135 1.06 -5.42 -1.35
C HIS A 135 0.27 -6.70 -1.01
N PRO A 136 -1.04 -6.75 -1.29
CA PRO A 136 -1.89 -7.89 -0.92
C PRO A 136 -1.51 -9.23 -1.58
N LEU A 137 -0.65 -9.23 -2.58
CA LEU A 137 -0.12 -10.44 -3.21
C LEU A 137 1.34 -10.73 -2.82
N CYS A 138 1.86 -10.14 -1.76
CA CYS A 138 3.15 -10.55 -1.20
C CYS A 138 2.95 -11.81 -0.35
N SER A 139 3.46 -12.95 -0.85
CA SER A 139 3.50 -14.19 -0.07
C SER A 139 4.44 -14.05 1.14
N THR A 140 4.27 -14.87 2.16
CA THR A 140 5.21 -14.94 3.32
C THR A 140 6.66 -15.07 2.85
N ARG A 141 6.92 -15.97 1.90
CA ARG A 141 8.26 -16.15 1.32
C ARG A 141 8.80 -14.88 0.65
N TRP A 142 7.97 -14.14 -0.12
CA TRP A 142 8.40 -12.88 -0.71
C TRP A 142 8.72 -11.84 0.36
N ILE A 143 7.91 -11.78 1.41
CA ILE A 143 8.12 -10.86 2.54
C ILE A 143 9.47 -11.17 3.22
N GLU A 144 9.71 -12.44 3.56
CA GLU A 144 10.93 -12.89 4.26
C GLU A 144 12.20 -12.73 3.41
N GLU A 145 12.16 -13.15 2.13
CA GLU A 145 13.36 -13.18 1.29
C GLU A 145 13.65 -11.84 0.60
N LYS A 146 12.66 -10.95 0.42
CA LYS A 146 12.78 -9.74 -0.40
C LYS A 146 12.44 -8.45 0.35
N VAL A 147 11.28 -8.38 1.00
CA VAL A 147 10.78 -7.12 1.57
C VAL A 147 11.53 -6.75 2.84
N ILE A 148 11.59 -7.67 3.82
CA ILE A 148 12.22 -7.44 5.12
C ILE A 148 13.71 -7.11 4.96
N PRO A 149 14.55 -7.90 4.27
CA PRO A 149 15.96 -7.57 4.13
C PRO A 149 16.21 -6.25 3.40
N ALA A 150 15.30 -5.87 2.48
CA ALA A 150 15.42 -4.63 1.75
C ALA A 150 15.16 -3.41 2.64
N PHE A 151 14.05 -3.36 3.41
CA PHE A 151 13.81 -2.22 4.28
C PHE A 151 14.80 -2.14 5.45
N GLU A 152 15.26 -3.27 5.99
CA GLU A 152 16.31 -3.30 7.00
C GLU A 152 17.63 -2.71 6.48
N THR A 153 17.97 -2.99 5.21
CA THR A 153 19.10 -2.33 4.54
C THR A 153 18.90 -0.82 4.46
N GLY A 154 17.70 -0.34 4.23
CA GLY A 154 17.34 1.08 4.23
C GLY A 154 17.51 1.71 5.61
N LEU A 155 16.95 1.08 6.65
CA LEU A 155 17.08 1.51 8.04
C LEU A 155 18.57 1.62 8.47
N ALA A 156 19.37 0.59 8.16
CA ALA A 156 20.79 0.60 8.47
C ALA A 156 21.53 1.76 7.79
N ARG A 157 21.19 2.09 6.52
CA ARG A 157 21.79 3.22 5.79
C ARG A 157 21.47 4.58 6.41
N SER A 158 20.27 4.76 6.92
CA SER A 158 19.83 6.00 7.56
C SER A 158 20.15 6.07 9.06
N GLY A 159 20.75 5.00 9.63
CA GLY A 159 21.07 4.92 11.05
C GLY A 159 19.84 4.80 11.96
N ARG A 160 18.70 4.36 11.41
CA ARG A 160 17.43 4.19 12.14
C ARG A 160 17.30 2.79 12.73
N ASN A 161 16.63 2.70 13.86
CA ASN A 161 16.34 1.43 14.51
C ASN A 161 15.08 0.76 13.93
N ARG A 162 15.01 -0.56 13.97
CA ARG A 162 13.83 -1.31 13.54
C ARG A 162 12.56 -0.94 14.32
N SER A 163 12.69 -0.58 15.59
CA SER A 163 11.58 -0.15 16.45
C SER A 163 10.97 1.22 16.10
N GLU A 164 11.62 1.97 15.21
CA GLU A 164 11.14 3.27 14.70
C GLU A 164 10.40 3.12 13.35
N PHE A 165 10.13 1.88 12.94
CA PHE A 165 9.57 1.58 11.62
C PHE A 165 8.44 0.55 11.75
N THR A 166 7.28 0.85 11.17
CA THR A 166 6.13 -0.04 11.15
C THR A 166 6.06 -0.81 9.82
N PHE A 167 6.07 -2.13 9.88
CA PHE A 167 5.77 -2.96 8.72
C PHE A 167 4.31 -3.41 8.78
N LEU A 168 3.53 -2.94 7.79
CA LEU A 168 2.09 -3.17 7.63
C LEU A 168 1.85 -3.92 6.30
N PRO A 169 2.05 -5.24 6.22
CA PRO A 169 1.68 -6.00 5.02
C PRO A 169 0.18 -6.05 4.85
N SER A 170 -0.26 -6.05 3.59
CA SER A 170 -1.64 -6.34 3.22
C SER A 170 -1.74 -7.79 2.75
N ILE A 171 -2.92 -8.38 2.92
CA ILE A 171 -3.28 -9.70 2.38
C ILE A 171 -4.68 -9.65 1.81
N CYS A 172 -4.89 -10.27 0.64
CA CYS A 172 -6.22 -10.44 0.05
C CYS A 172 -6.99 -11.50 0.83
N VAL A 173 -8.19 -11.14 1.31
CA VAL A 173 -9.01 -11.97 2.20
C VAL A 173 -10.41 -12.12 1.64
N ALA A 174 -10.82 -13.35 1.34
CA ALA A 174 -12.19 -13.72 0.95
C ALA A 174 -12.80 -14.68 1.99
N ILE A 175 -13.48 -14.10 2.97
CA ILE A 175 -14.19 -14.90 4.00
C ILE A 175 -15.53 -15.34 3.42
N ASP A 176 -15.68 -16.63 3.18
CA ASP A 176 -16.87 -17.21 2.57
C ASP A 176 -17.12 -18.61 3.08
N ASP A 177 -18.38 -18.94 3.39
CA ASP A 177 -18.79 -20.30 3.75
C ASP A 177 -18.87 -21.20 2.51
N ASP A 178 -19.10 -20.62 1.33
CA ASP A 178 -18.91 -21.24 0.03
C ASP A 178 -17.48 -20.99 -0.45
N TYR A 179 -16.64 -21.99 -0.27
CA TYR A 179 -15.23 -21.92 -0.62
C TYR A 179 -14.98 -21.56 -2.10
N GLU A 180 -15.78 -22.15 -3.01
CA GLU A 180 -15.63 -21.93 -4.45
C GLU A 180 -15.96 -20.48 -4.83
N ARG A 181 -16.99 -19.89 -4.20
CA ARG A 181 -17.35 -18.47 -4.37
C ARG A 181 -16.23 -17.57 -3.89
N GLY A 182 -15.68 -17.84 -2.72
CA GLY A 182 -14.56 -17.07 -2.17
C GLY A 182 -13.29 -17.19 -3.03
N LEU A 183 -13.01 -18.41 -3.50
CA LEU A 183 -11.85 -18.69 -4.35
C LEU A 183 -11.98 -17.96 -5.71
N ASP A 184 -13.16 -17.96 -6.34
CA ASP A 184 -13.37 -17.22 -7.60
C ASP A 184 -13.19 -15.70 -7.41
N ALA A 185 -13.71 -15.13 -6.34
CA ALA A 185 -13.55 -13.71 -6.04
C ALA A 185 -12.07 -13.34 -5.84
N ALA A 186 -11.31 -14.12 -5.08
CA ALA A 186 -9.87 -13.93 -4.88
C ALA A 186 -9.09 -14.14 -6.19
N ARG A 187 -9.46 -15.17 -6.99
CA ARG A 187 -8.88 -15.46 -8.32
C ARG A 187 -8.93 -14.26 -9.23
N ARG A 188 -10.05 -13.55 -9.30
CA ARG A 188 -10.23 -12.37 -10.14
C ARG A 188 -9.29 -11.22 -9.72
N THR A 189 -9.04 -11.07 -8.43
CA THR A 189 -8.07 -10.09 -7.93
C THR A 189 -6.63 -10.49 -8.29
N VAL A 190 -6.24 -11.76 -8.12
CA VAL A 190 -4.93 -12.27 -8.56
C VAL A 190 -4.76 -12.11 -10.06
N ALA A 191 -5.81 -12.43 -10.84
CA ALA A 191 -5.87 -12.31 -12.28
C ALA A 191 -5.58 -10.87 -12.76
N PHE A 192 -6.24 -9.87 -12.15
CA PHE A 192 -5.97 -8.47 -12.46
C PHE A 192 -4.50 -8.11 -12.25
N TYR A 193 -3.95 -8.42 -11.08
CA TYR A 193 -2.56 -8.08 -10.77
C TYR A 193 -1.55 -8.84 -11.64
N SER A 194 -1.90 -10.04 -12.13
CA SER A 194 -1.06 -10.81 -13.05
C SER A 194 -0.84 -10.10 -14.39
N THR A 195 -1.72 -9.14 -14.75
CA THR A 195 -1.55 -8.32 -15.96
C THR A 195 -0.54 -7.17 -15.80
N VAL A 196 -0.03 -6.95 -14.59
CA VAL A 196 0.86 -5.84 -14.26
C VAL A 196 2.30 -6.33 -14.20
N LYS A 197 3.12 -5.89 -15.17
CA LYS A 197 4.51 -6.33 -15.33
C LYS A 197 5.37 -6.22 -14.06
N THR A 198 5.12 -5.22 -13.22
CA THR A 198 5.88 -4.99 -11.98
C THR A 198 5.79 -6.16 -11.00
N TYR A 199 4.72 -6.96 -11.07
CA TYR A 199 4.49 -8.08 -10.14
C TYR A 199 5.02 -9.42 -10.66
N MET A 200 5.51 -9.49 -11.90
CA MET A 200 6.02 -10.73 -12.50
C MET A 200 7.02 -11.49 -11.60
N PRO A 201 8.02 -10.83 -10.95
CA PRO A 201 8.96 -11.53 -10.08
C PRO A 201 8.31 -12.26 -8.89
N LEU A 202 7.15 -11.80 -8.40
CA LEU A 202 6.40 -12.50 -7.34
C LEU A 202 5.89 -13.85 -7.85
N TYR A 203 5.36 -13.86 -9.07
CA TYR A 203 4.82 -15.08 -9.69
C TYR A 203 5.94 -16.05 -10.08
N GLU A 204 7.05 -15.54 -10.61
CA GLU A 204 8.22 -16.34 -10.98
C GLU A 204 8.83 -17.05 -9.77
N MET A 205 8.88 -16.41 -8.60
CA MET A 205 9.39 -17.01 -7.36
C MET A 205 8.64 -18.29 -6.96
N HIS A 206 7.35 -18.38 -7.30
CA HIS A 206 6.49 -19.52 -6.97
C HIS A 206 6.20 -20.44 -8.18
N GLY A 207 6.85 -20.21 -9.32
CA GLY A 207 6.66 -21.02 -10.52
C GLY A 207 5.41 -20.67 -11.34
N PHE A 208 4.72 -19.55 -11.02
CA PHE A 208 3.50 -19.11 -11.72
C PHE A 208 3.75 -18.10 -12.85
N GLY A 209 5.00 -17.93 -13.29
CA GLY A 209 5.35 -16.98 -14.35
C GLY A 209 4.61 -17.24 -15.66
N GLU A 210 4.43 -18.50 -16.06
CA GLU A 210 3.67 -18.87 -17.27
C GLU A 210 2.18 -18.54 -17.13
N ASN A 211 1.60 -18.75 -15.96
CA ASN A 211 0.20 -18.42 -15.67
C ASN A 211 -0.04 -16.91 -15.78
N ALA A 212 0.84 -16.11 -15.17
CA ALA A 212 0.79 -14.65 -15.27
C ALA A 212 0.99 -14.15 -16.72
N ALA A 213 1.85 -14.81 -17.51
CA ALA A 213 2.02 -14.49 -18.92
C ALA A 213 0.76 -14.79 -19.74
N LYS A 214 0.09 -15.94 -19.51
CA LYS A 214 -1.20 -16.29 -20.15
C LYS A 214 -2.29 -15.29 -19.77
N ALA A 215 -2.42 -14.92 -18.49
CA ALA A 215 -3.36 -13.91 -18.03
C ALA A 215 -3.10 -12.55 -18.71
N THR A 216 -1.83 -12.14 -18.84
CA THR A 216 -1.45 -10.92 -19.57
C THR A 216 -1.85 -10.96 -21.04
N ALA A 217 -1.70 -12.11 -21.73
CA ALA A 217 -2.07 -12.27 -23.13
C ALA A 217 -3.60 -12.15 -23.30
N ALA A 218 -4.38 -12.89 -22.52
CA ALA A 218 -5.85 -12.83 -22.52
C ALA A 218 -6.36 -11.40 -22.24
N PHE A 219 -5.76 -10.69 -21.29
CA PHE A 219 -6.12 -9.30 -20.98
C PHE A 219 -5.94 -8.36 -22.18
N ARG A 220 -4.87 -8.53 -22.95
CA ARG A 220 -4.61 -7.72 -24.16
C ARG A 220 -5.64 -7.96 -25.27
N GLU A 221 -6.24 -9.15 -25.29
CA GLU A 221 -7.31 -9.54 -26.22
C GLU A 221 -8.70 -9.11 -25.72
N GLY A 222 -8.80 -8.60 -24.49
CA GLY A 222 -10.06 -8.22 -23.83
C GLY A 222 -10.85 -9.42 -23.29
N ASP A 223 -10.22 -10.59 -23.21
CA ASP A 223 -10.82 -11.82 -22.70
C ASP A 223 -10.66 -11.91 -21.18
N LEU A 224 -11.60 -11.29 -20.42
CA LEU A 224 -11.56 -11.27 -18.96
C LEU A 224 -11.78 -12.65 -18.33
N GLU A 225 -12.55 -13.53 -18.98
CA GLU A 225 -12.74 -14.90 -18.50
C GLU A 225 -11.47 -15.73 -18.72
N GLY A 226 -10.79 -15.55 -19.84
CA GLY A 226 -9.49 -16.16 -20.10
C GLY A 226 -8.40 -15.66 -19.12
N VAL A 227 -8.48 -14.41 -18.68
CA VAL A 227 -7.58 -13.87 -17.63
C VAL A 227 -7.77 -14.65 -16.33
N ALA A 228 -9.01 -14.85 -15.88
CA ALA A 228 -9.31 -15.60 -14.66
C ALA A 228 -8.95 -17.09 -14.80
N ALA A 229 -9.28 -17.70 -15.95
CA ALA A 229 -8.98 -19.11 -16.25
C ALA A 229 -7.48 -19.44 -16.28
N ALA A 230 -6.61 -18.45 -16.47
CA ALA A 230 -5.16 -18.63 -16.43
C ALA A 230 -4.61 -18.80 -15.00
N ILE A 231 -5.42 -18.53 -13.96
CA ILE A 231 -5.00 -18.52 -12.55
C ILE A 231 -5.49 -19.80 -11.86
N PRO A 232 -4.63 -20.78 -11.59
CA PRO A 232 -5.01 -22.00 -10.89
C PRO A 232 -5.23 -21.74 -9.39
N ASP A 233 -5.91 -22.68 -8.72
CA ASP A 233 -6.28 -22.58 -7.31
C ASP A 233 -5.05 -22.42 -6.40
N GLU A 234 -4.01 -23.15 -6.67
CA GLU A 234 -2.74 -23.12 -5.92
C GLU A 234 -2.09 -21.72 -5.99
N MET A 235 -2.25 -21.01 -7.11
CA MET A 235 -1.77 -19.64 -7.24
C MET A 235 -2.59 -18.68 -6.38
N VAL A 236 -3.92 -18.87 -6.30
CA VAL A 236 -4.79 -18.08 -5.41
C VAL A 236 -4.43 -18.33 -3.96
N GLU A 237 -4.32 -19.60 -3.55
CA GLU A 237 -3.99 -20.00 -2.18
C GLU A 237 -2.59 -19.55 -1.74
N CYS A 238 -1.66 -19.39 -2.69
CA CYS A 238 -0.32 -18.85 -2.42
C CYS A 238 -0.38 -17.40 -1.90
N TYR A 239 -1.30 -16.59 -2.44
CA TYR A 239 -1.33 -15.14 -2.18
C TYR A 239 -2.51 -14.66 -1.35
N CYS A 240 -3.60 -15.44 -1.26
CA CYS A 240 -4.85 -15.01 -0.64
C CYS A 240 -5.24 -15.92 0.52
N ALA A 241 -5.96 -15.35 1.47
CA ALA A 241 -6.65 -16.09 2.53
C ALA A 241 -8.11 -16.29 2.12
N VAL A 242 -8.53 -17.55 1.87
CA VAL A 242 -9.86 -17.87 1.36
C VAL A 242 -10.54 -18.93 2.23
N GLY A 243 -11.84 -18.78 2.49
CA GLY A 243 -12.68 -19.77 3.14
C GLY A 243 -13.32 -19.28 4.44
N THR A 244 -13.59 -20.22 5.35
CA THR A 244 -14.24 -19.92 6.63
C THR A 244 -13.38 -18.98 7.50
N PRO A 245 -14.01 -18.29 8.49
CA PRO A 245 -13.28 -17.40 9.40
C PRO A 245 -12.04 -18.04 10.04
N ASP A 246 -12.10 -19.30 10.45
CA ASP A 246 -10.98 -19.98 11.11
C ASP A 246 -9.83 -20.24 10.15
N ARG A 247 -10.11 -20.74 8.95
CA ARG A 247 -9.09 -20.94 7.90
C ARG A 247 -8.42 -19.61 7.51
N VAL A 248 -9.21 -18.54 7.40
CA VAL A 248 -8.70 -17.22 7.07
C VAL A 248 -7.84 -16.64 8.19
N ARG A 249 -8.25 -16.80 9.46
CA ARG A 249 -7.41 -16.38 10.62
C ARG A 249 -6.07 -17.10 10.66
N GLU A 250 -6.03 -18.38 10.36
CA GLU A 250 -4.78 -19.16 10.28
C GLU A 250 -3.85 -18.55 9.22
N LYS A 251 -4.34 -18.36 7.99
CA LYS A 251 -3.55 -17.82 6.89
C LYS A 251 -3.11 -16.37 7.12
N VAL A 252 -3.97 -15.51 7.66
CA VAL A 252 -3.63 -14.15 8.05
C VAL A 252 -2.59 -14.15 9.17
N GLY A 253 -2.69 -15.09 10.12
CA GLY A 253 -1.72 -15.29 11.21
C GLY A 253 -0.30 -15.57 10.72
N GLU A 254 -0.13 -16.35 9.63
CA GLU A 254 1.19 -16.57 9.02
C GLU A 254 1.86 -15.26 8.59
N VAL A 255 1.10 -14.35 7.98
CA VAL A 255 1.61 -13.05 7.53
C VAL A 255 1.80 -12.09 8.71
N ALA A 256 0.87 -12.09 9.66
CA ALA A 256 0.93 -11.26 10.86
C ALA A 256 2.14 -11.58 11.75
N ALA A 257 2.62 -12.84 11.75
CA ALA A 257 3.83 -13.23 12.48
C ALA A 257 5.11 -12.54 11.98
N LEU A 258 5.10 -11.96 10.78
CA LEU A 258 6.21 -11.24 10.16
C LEU A 258 6.06 -9.70 10.26
N ALA A 259 4.99 -9.21 10.87
CA ALA A 259 4.52 -7.84 10.78
C ALA A 259 4.37 -7.18 12.15
N ASP A 260 4.34 -5.84 12.17
CA ASP A 260 3.94 -5.07 13.36
C ASP A 260 2.42 -4.87 13.39
N GLU A 261 1.83 -4.69 12.22
CA GLU A 261 0.38 -4.56 11.99
C GLU A 261 0.00 -5.34 10.74
N ILE A 262 -1.28 -5.63 10.53
CA ILE A 262 -1.77 -6.34 9.33
C ILE A 262 -2.94 -5.60 8.70
N PHE A 263 -3.00 -5.59 7.37
CA PHE A 263 -4.08 -4.99 6.60
C PHE A 263 -4.79 -6.07 5.75
N PRO A 264 -5.82 -6.76 6.28
CA PRO A 264 -6.67 -7.64 5.50
C PRO A 264 -7.56 -6.80 4.59
N GLY A 265 -7.53 -7.07 3.28
CA GLY A 265 -8.32 -6.37 2.27
C GLY A 265 -9.20 -7.31 1.46
N ALA A 266 -10.44 -6.93 1.17
CA ALA A 266 -11.34 -7.69 0.33
C ALA A 266 -10.82 -7.83 -1.10
N PRO A 267 -11.18 -8.92 -1.84
CA PRO A 267 -11.06 -8.95 -3.28
C PRO A 267 -11.79 -7.75 -3.89
N ASN A 268 -11.19 -7.06 -4.86
CA ASN A 268 -11.73 -5.79 -5.33
C ASN A 268 -11.57 -5.54 -6.84
N TYR A 269 -11.21 -6.58 -7.61
CA TYR A 269 -11.09 -6.49 -9.08
C TYR A 269 -11.96 -7.52 -9.76
N PHE A 270 -12.64 -7.10 -10.83
CA PHE A 270 -13.49 -7.95 -11.68
C PHE A 270 -14.65 -8.66 -10.94
N ILE A 271 -15.08 -8.12 -9.81
CA ILE A 271 -16.23 -8.56 -9.04
C ILE A 271 -17.20 -7.38 -8.81
N PRO A 272 -18.50 -7.64 -8.59
CA PRO A 272 -19.49 -6.59 -8.33
C PRO A 272 -19.20 -5.78 -7.06
N PRO A 273 -19.50 -4.46 -7.04
CA PRO A 273 -19.31 -3.62 -5.85
C PRO A 273 -20.02 -4.14 -4.60
N GLU A 274 -21.17 -4.77 -4.76
CA GLU A 274 -21.95 -5.35 -3.67
C GLU A 274 -21.21 -6.52 -3.00
N GLN A 275 -20.52 -7.33 -3.79
CA GLN A 275 -19.69 -8.43 -3.29
C GLN A 275 -18.44 -7.91 -2.58
N ILE A 276 -17.84 -6.81 -3.06
CA ILE A 276 -16.74 -6.15 -2.35
C ILE A 276 -17.21 -5.66 -0.97
N ALA A 277 -18.38 -5.04 -0.90
CA ALA A 277 -18.95 -4.57 0.36
C ALA A 277 -19.21 -5.73 1.34
N GLU A 278 -19.81 -6.84 0.85
CA GLU A 278 -20.03 -8.05 1.64
C GLU A 278 -18.74 -8.59 2.26
N TYR A 279 -17.65 -8.72 1.48
CA TYR A 279 -16.36 -9.18 2.00
C TYR A 279 -15.74 -8.20 3.00
N ASN A 280 -15.88 -6.89 2.78
CA ASN A 280 -15.41 -5.90 3.74
C ASN A 280 -16.16 -6.00 5.08
N GLU A 281 -17.49 -6.18 5.07
CA GLU A 281 -18.28 -6.39 6.28
C GLU A 281 -17.81 -7.65 7.03
N ARG A 282 -17.64 -8.76 6.34
CA ARG A 282 -17.13 -10.01 6.94
C ARG A 282 -15.70 -9.87 7.50
N ILE A 283 -14.85 -9.08 6.87
CA ILE A 283 -13.51 -8.78 7.40
C ILE A 283 -13.61 -8.00 8.71
N ILE A 284 -14.50 -7.00 8.78
CA ILE A 284 -14.74 -6.22 10.01
C ILE A 284 -15.30 -7.12 11.11
N GLU A 285 -16.24 -8.02 10.81
CA GLU A 285 -16.79 -8.97 11.78
C GLU A 285 -15.73 -9.93 12.36
N VAL A 286 -14.75 -10.35 11.54
CA VAL A 286 -13.75 -11.36 11.92
C VAL A 286 -12.52 -10.75 12.58
N PHE A 287 -12.10 -9.56 12.14
CA PHE A 287 -10.84 -8.91 12.55
C PHE A 287 -11.06 -7.55 13.24
N GLY A 288 -12.26 -7.00 13.22
CA GLY A 288 -12.58 -5.76 13.92
C GLY A 288 -12.54 -5.92 15.44
N PRO A 289 -12.54 -4.80 16.17
CA PRO A 289 -12.61 -4.85 17.62
C PRO A 289 -13.90 -5.57 18.04
N THR A 290 -13.75 -6.57 18.90
CA THR A 290 -14.92 -7.15 19.60
C THR A 290 -15.51 -6.07 20.51
N GLU A 291 -16.84 -5.89 20.43
CA GLU A 291 -17.50 -4.99 21.39
C GLU A 291 -17.09 -5.34 22.83
N PRO A 292 -16.84 -4.31 23.66
CA PRO A 292 -16.43 -4.54 25.05
C PRO A 292 -17.50 -5.20 25.91
#